data_e6e368676c68af7d2d690203aaa24f73
#
_entry.id   e6e368676c68af7d2d690203aaa24f73
#
_cell.length_a   1.000
_cell.length_b   1.000
_cell.length_c   1.000
_cell.angle_alpha   90.00
_cell.angle_beta   90.00
_cell.angle_gamma   90.00
#
_symmetry.space_group_name_H-M   'P 1'
#
loop_
_entity.id
_entity.type
_entity.pdbx_description
1 polymer ?
#
loop_
_entity_poly.entity_id
_entity_poly.type
_entity_poly.pdbx_seq_one_letter_code
_entity_poly.pdbx_strand_id
1 'polypeptide(L)'
;MKDILKTFGKTIDVIGNKFVDRFRKELTNQNHIASGTLANTMHFKVWRGKRDFKLIIQSKADYIREVNEGQRPFDWDVSEIMNWMDDKDKNGKSKDFPSETKERLRIAHLIAAAIAREGTPTRNSKKYSNNTYRRGFINRVVGSNERHFFNDIHNAVAQDVDNILKRLPKKI
;
A
#
# COMPACT_ATOMS: atom_id res chain seq x y z
N MET A 1 -34.49 5.11 -7.57
CA MET A 1 -33.37 4.14 -7.43
C MET A 1 -32.04 4.80 -6.99
N LYS A 2 -31.75 6.09 -7.32
CA LYS A 2 -30.49 6.76 -6.92
C LYS A 2 -30.28 6.93 -5.39
N ASP A 3 -31.36 7.00 -4.61
CA ASP A 3 -31.26 7.21 -3.15
C ASP A 3 -31.17 5.92 -2.31
N ILE A 4 -31.41 4.79 -2.94
CA ILE A 4 -31.53 3.49 -2.24
C ILE A 4 -30.18 2.96 -1.73
N LEU A 5 -29.08 3.34 -2.37
CA LEU A 5 -27.74 2.89 -2.02
C LEU A 5 -26.83 4.04 -1.55
N LYS A 6 -27.42 5.06 -0.93
CA LYS A 6 -26.69 6.25 -0.49
C LYS A 6 -25.74 5.94 0.68
N THR A 7 -26.21 5.15 1.64
CA THR A 7 -25.41 4.76 2.80
C THR A 7 -24.31 3.81 2.38
N PHE A 8 -24.63 2.83 1.55
CA PHE A 8 -23.67 1.90 0.97
C PHE A 8 -22.56 2.63 0.18
N GLY A 9 -22.93 3.62 -0.67
CA GLY A 9 -21.96 4.41 -1.41
C GLY A 9 -20.98 5.14 -0.50
N LYS A 10 -21.48 5.80 0.55
CA LYS A 10 -20.64 6.47 1.56
C LYS A 10 -19.74 5.48 2.31
N THR A 11 -20.26 4.31 2.64
CA THR A 11 -19.50 3.28 3.35
C THR A 11 -18.35 2.77 2.49
N ILE A 12 -18.57 2.55 1.18
CA ILE A 12 -17.50 2.15 0.25
C ILE A 12 -16.40 3.20 0.18
N ASP A 13 -16.74 4.49 0.15
CA ASP A 13 -15.75 5.57 0.14
C ASP A 13 -14.93 5.59 1.44
N VAL A 14 -15.58 5.41 2.60
CA VAL A 14 -14.88 5.29 3.89
C VAL A 14 -13.95 4.09 3.92
N ILE A 15 -14.40 2.94 3.42
CA ILE A 15 -13.61 1.72 3.35
C ILE A 15 -12.41 1.92 2.42
N GLY A 16 -12.60 2.52 1.24
CA GLY A 16 -11.55 2.82 0.28
C GLY A 16 -10.44 3.67 0.89
N ASN A 17 -10.81 4.74 1.61
CA ASN A 17 -9.86 5.59 2.32
C ASN A 17 -9.11 4.81 3.41
N LYS A 18 -9.81 4.02 4.24
CA LYS A 18 -9.17 3.17 5.26
C LYS A 18 -8.16 2.20 4.66
N PHE A 19 -8.44 1.60 3.50
CA PHE A 19 -7.49 0.73 2.82
C PHE A 19 -6.26 1.48 2.34
N VAL A 20 -6.42 2.63 1.69
CA VAL A 20 -5.30 3.47 1.24
C VAL A 20 -4.39 3.83 2.41
N ASP A 21 -4.96 4.25 3.54
CA ASP A 21 -4.20 4.60 4.74
C ASP A 21 -3.44 3.40 5.33
N ARG A 22 -4.08 2.22 5.33
CA ARG A 22 -3.44 0.98 5.81
C ARG A 22 -2.29 0.54 4.89
N PHE A 23 -2.46 0.66 3.58
CA PHE A 23 -1.38 0.40 2.63
C PHE A 23 -0.20 1.35 2.84
N ARG A 24 -0.45 2.65 3.00
CA ARG A 24 0.59 3.64 3.31
C ARG A 24 1.32 3.31 4.60
N LYS A 25 0.57 2.95 5.65
CA LYS A 25 1.15 2.55 6.94
C LYS A 25 2.00 1.29 6.82
N GLU A 26 1.55 0.29 6.07
CA GLU A 26 2.31 -0.95 5.89
C GLU A 26 3.58 -0.72 5.07
N LEU A 27 3.54 0.12 4.01
CA LEU A 27 4.73 0.53 3.28
C LEU A 27 5.74 1.23 4.19
N THR A 28 5.27 2.09 5.11
CA THR A 28 6.11 2.74 6.11
C THR A 28 6.70 1.72 7.08
N ASN A 29 5.90 0.79 7.60
CA ASN A 29 6.34 -0.26 8.51
C ASN A 29 7.41 -1.17 7.88
N GLN A 30 7.27 -1.45 6.59
CA GLN A 30 8.25 -2.22 5.82
C GLN A 30 9.44 -1.39 5.34
N ASN A 31 9.49 -0.09 5.67
CA ASN A 31 10.51 0.85 5.24
C ASN A 31 10.69 0.93 3.72
N HIS A 32 9.57 0.92 2.98
CA HIS A 32 9.54 1.07 1.52
C HIS A 32 9.40 2.52 1.06
N ILE A 33 9.58 3.49 1.96
CA ILE A 33 9.53 4.91 1.62
C ILE A 33 10.94 5.36 1.23
N ALA A 34 11.14 5.69 -0.04
CA ALA A 34 12.31 6.41 -0.55
C ALA A 34 11.85 7.76 -1.14
N SER A 35 11.48 7.81 -2.42
CA SER A 35 10.88 9.02 -3.02
C SER A 35 9.47 9.32 -2.50
N GLY A 36 8.81 8.35 -1.89
CA GLY A 36 7.42 8.46 -1.43
C GLY A 36 6.38 8.30 -2.54
N THR A 37 6.79 8.19 -3.81
CA THR A 37 5.87 8.16 -4.96
C THR A 37 4.79 7.09 -4.81
N LEU A 38 5.16 5.85 -4.45
CA LEU A 38 4.20 4.75 -4.29
C LEU A 38 3.13 5.09 -3.23
N ALA A 39 3.54 5.53 -2.05
CA ALA A 39 2.63 5.83 -0.96
C ALA A 39 1.78 7.09 -1.24
N ASN A 40 2.40 8.16 -1.76
CA ASN A 40 1.74 9.45 -1.95
C ASN A 40 0.73 9.45 -3.10
N THR A 41 0.96 8.63 -4.15
CA THR A 41 0.05 8.52 -5.29
C THR A 41 -0.98 7.42 -5.15
N MET A 42 -0.95 6.67 -4.04
CA MET A 42 -1.93 5.62 -3.78
C MET A 42 -3.31 6.20 -3.55
N HIS A 43 -4.28 5.70 -4.30
CA HIS A 43 -5.68 6.10 -4.23
C HIS A 43 -6.59 4.91 -4.55
N PHE A 44 -7.89 5.07 -4.33
CA PHE A 44 -8.87 4.07 -4.72
C PHE A 44 -9.83 4.61 -5.77
N LYS A 45 -10.41 3.68 -6.51
CA LYS A 45 -11.56 3.90 -7.39
C LYS A 45 -12.63 2.86 -7.12
N VAL A 46 -13.88 3.28 -7.18
CA VAL A 46 -15.03 2.38 -7.13
C VAL A 46 -15.57 2.21 -8.54
N TRP A 47 -15.44 1.01 -9.07
CA TRP A 47 -16.11 0.64 -10.29
C TRP A 47 -17.49 0.06 -9.96
N ARG A 48 -18.54 0.49 -10.67
CA ARG A 48 -19.92 0.07 -10.46
C ARG A 48 -20.43 -0.65 -11.72
N GLY A 49 -20.57 -1.97 -11.62
CA GLY A 49 -21.22 -2.77 -12.65
C GLY A 49 -22.75 -2.82 -12.47
N LYS A 50 -23.41 -3.61 -13.29
CA LYS A 50 -24.88 -3.80 -13.18
C LYS A 50 -25.27 -4.58 -11.90
N ARG A 51 -24.43 -5.49 -11.44
CA ARG A 51 -24.71 -6.43 -10.33
C ARG A 51 -23.57 -6.54 -9.31
N ASP A 52 -22.48 -5.82 -9.51
CA ASP A 52 -21.26 -5.90 -8.70
C ASP A 52 -20.60 -4.55 -8.50
N PHE A 53 -19.75 -4.49 -7.50
CA PHE A 53 -18.88 -3.36 -7.21
C PHE A 53 -17.45 -3.86 -7.10
N LYS A 54 -16.51 -3.08 -7.60
CA LYS A 54 -15.08 -3.35 -7.43
C LYS A 54 -14.42 -2.14 -6.79
N LEU A 55 -13.80 -2.36 -5.65
CA LEU A 55 -12.88 -1.40 -5.04
C LEU A 55 -11.50 -1.68 -5.61
N ILE A 56 -10.95 -0.74 -6.35
CA ILE A 56 -9.65 -0.86 -7.02
C ILE A 56 -8.69 0.10 -6.36
N ILE A 57 -7.62 -0.43 -5.76
CA ILE A 57 -6.52 0.37 -5.21
C ILE A 57 -5.47 0.53 -6.30
N GLN A 58 -5.05 1.75 -6.53
CA GLN A 58 -4.11 2.12 -7.59
C GLN A 58 -3.01 3.04 -7.05
N SER A 59 -1.86 3.04 -7.71
CA SER A 59 -0.80 4.03 -7.55
C SER A 59 -0.27 4.41 -8.94
N LYS A 60 0.36 5.58 -9.05
CA LYS A 60 1.09 5.98 -10.25
C LYS A 60 2.49 5.34 -10.34
N ALA A 61 2.94 4.68 -9.28
CA ALA A 61 4.21 3.98 -9.28
C ALA A 61 4.08 2.67 -10.06
N ASP A 62 4.87 2.50 -11.10
CA ASP A 62 4.93 1.30 -11.95
C ASP A 62 5.61 0.12 -11.25
N TYR A 63 6.42 0.38 -10.22
CA TYR A 63 7.16 -0.60 -9.44
C TYR A 63 6.39 -1.19 -8.23
N ILE A 64 5.08 -1.05 -8.17
CA ILE A 64 4.25 -1.57 -7.05
C ILE A 64 4.38 -3.10 -6.90
N ARG A 65 4.50 -3.80 -8.02
CA ARG A 65 4.66 -5.26 -8.04
C ARG A 65 5.99 -5.68 -7.43
N GLU A 66 7.06 -5.03 -7.83
CA GLU A 66 8.43 -5.28 -7.35
C GLU A 66 8.53 -5.04 -5.85
N VAL A 67 7.88 -4.00 -5.34
CA VAL A 67 7.83 -3.72 -3.89
C VAL A 67 7.04 -4.80 -3.16
N ASN A 68 5.95 -5.30 -3.75
CA ASN A 68 5.13 -6.33 -3.12
C ASN A 68 5.78 -7.73 -3.17
N GLU A 69 6.26 -8.14 -4.33
CA GLU A 69 6.76 -9.50 -4.57
C GLU A 69 8.28 -9.61 -4.39
N GLY A 70 8.98 -8.49 -4.50
CA GLY A 70 10.43 -8.44 -4.63
C GLY A 70 10.88 -8.71 -6.05
N GLN A 71 12.16 -8.57 -6.28
CA GLN A 71 12.80 -8.86 -7.57
C GLN A 71 13.82 -9.98 -7.42
N ARG A 72 14.02 -10.75 -8.49
CA ARG A 72 15.12 -11.73 -8.60
C ARG A 72 16.46 -10.97 -8.62
N PRO A 73 17.60 -11.67 -8.42
CA PRO A 73 18.92 -11.08 -8.61
C PRO A 73 19.04 -10.33 -9.93
N PHE A 74 19.57 -9.11 -9.88
CA PHE A 74 19.81 -8.25 -11.04
C PHE A 74 20.93 -7.24 -10.71
N ASP A 75 21.57 -6.74 -11.76
CA ASP A 75 22.60 -5.71 -11.62
C ASP A 75 21.92 -4.35 -11.55
N TRP A 76 22.11 -3.67 -10.43
CA TRP A 76 21.63 -2.31 -10.23
C TRP A 76 22.80 -1.34 -10.31
N ASP A 77 22.63 -0.26 -11.07
CA ASP A 77 23.65 0.77 -11.21
C ASP A 77 23.92 1.44 -9.86
N VAL A 78 25.20 1.61 -9.54
CA VAL A 78 25.63 2.20 -8.27
C VAL A 78 25.18 3.65 -8.16
N SER A 79 25.09 4.39 -9.28
CA SER A 79 24.60 5.76 -9.30
C SER A 79 23.11 5.84 -8.95
N GLU A 80 22.31 4.90 -9.41
CA GLU A 80 20.88 4.80 -9.05
C GLU A 80 20.71 4.44 -7.56
N ILE A 81 21.57 3.57 -7.03
CA ILE A 81 21.57 3.28 -5.59
C ILE A 81 21.94 4.53 -4.78
N MET A 82 22.92 5.31 -5.22
CA MET A 82 23.26 6.58 -4.57
C MET A 82 22.08 7.54 -4.55
N ASN A 83 21.38 7.71 -5.68
CA ASN A 83 20.16 8.52 -5.77
C ASN A 83 19.07 8.01 -4.83
N TRP A 84 18.87 6.70 -4.77
CA TRP A 84 17.92 6.07 -3.84
C TRP A 84 18.30 6.32 -2.37
N MET A 85 19.59 6.27 -2.02
CA MET A 85 20.08 6.60 -0.67
C MET A 85 19.78 8.07 -0.33
N ASP A 86 19.97 9.00 -1.29
CA ASP A 86 19.64 10.43 -1.12
C ASP A 86 18.14 10.65 -0.90
N ASP A 87 17.30 9.97 -1.67
CA ASP A 87 15.85 10.04 -1.50
C ASP A 87 15.42 9.48 -0.14
N LYS A 88 16.06 8.41 0.32
CA LYS A 88 15.84 7.84 1.66
C LYS A 88 16.14 8.84 2.77
N ASP A 89 17.30 9.50 2.69
CA ASP A 89 17.73 10.49 3.68
C ASP A 89 16.83 11.73 3.68
N LYS A 90 16.33 12.16 2.52
CA LYS A 90 15.40 13.31 2.40
C LYS A 90 14.03 13.01 2.98
N ASN A 91 13.51 11.81 2.74
CA ASN A 91 12.13 11.43 3.06
C ASN A 91 12.03 10.49 4.28
N GLY A 92 13.16 9.97 4.76
CA GLY A 92 13.26 9.15 5.96
C GLY A 92 13.21 9.99 7.24
N LYS A 93 12.83 9.35 8.34
CA LYS A 93 12.82 10.00 9.67
C LYS A 93 14.20 10.06 10.31
N SER A 94 15.18 9.37 9.76
CA SER A 94 16.57 9.32 10.22
C SER A 94 17.50 9.26 9.03
N LYS A 95 18.71 9.82 9.17
CA LYS A 95 19.77 9.66 8.19
C LYS A 95 20.31 8.23 8.29
N ASP A 96 19.88 7.37 7.40
CA ASP A 96 20.26 5.95 7.39
C ASP A 96 21.68 5.71 6.85
N PHE A 97 22.24 6.70 6.16
CA PHE A 97 23.51 6.57 5.46
C PHE A 97 24.54 7.66 5.86
N PRO A 98 25.84 7.35 5.80
CA PRO A 98 26.89 8.31 6.07
C PRO A 98 26.80 9.54 5.15
N SER A 99 27.20 10.71 5.65
CA SER A 99 27.28 11.95 4.84
C SER A 99 28.54 12.00 3.97
N GLU A 100 29.60 11.26 4.32
CA GLU A 100 30.85 11.22 3.58
C GLU A 100 30.68 10.46 2.26
N THR A 101 30.99 11.10 1.15
CA THR A 101 30.79 10.58 -0.22
C THR A 101 31.52 9.26 -0.47
N LYS A 102 32.76 9.11 0.02
CA LYS A 102 33.57 7.89 -0.16
C LYS A 102 32.94 6.70 0.53
N GLU A 103 32.51 6.89 1.78
CA GLU A 103 31.86 5.82 2.56
C GLU A 103 30.48 5.48 1.99
N ARG A 104 29.77 6.50 1.53
CA ARG A 104 28.49 6.34 0.86
C ARG A 104 28.60 5.51 -0.42
N LEU A 105 29.60 5.80 -1.25
CA LEU A 105 29.90 5.02 -2.46
C LEU A 105 30.25 3.58 -2.13
N ARG A 106 31.07 3.34 -1.09
CA ARG A 106 31.41 2.01 -0.60
C ARG A 106 30.14 1.23 -0.22
N ILE A 107 29.23 1.84 0.51
CA ILE A 107 27.96 1.22 0.90
C ILE A 107 27.09 0.94 -0.34
N ALA A 108 27.02 1.86 -1.30
CA ALA A 108 26.26 1.64 -2.54
C ALA A 108 26.77 0.40 -3.31
N HIS A 109 28.09 0.22 -3.43
CA HIS A 109 28.67 -0.99 -4.02
C HIS A 109 28.31 -2.26 -3.25
N LEU A 110 28.32 -2.23 -1.91
CA LEU A 110 27.91 -3.38 -1.09
C LEU A 110 26.44 -3.72 -1.28
N ILE A 111 25.56 -2.72 -1.40
CA ILE A 111 24.15 -2.90 -1.70
C ILE A 111 23.97 -3.49 -3.10
N ALA A 112 24.64 -2.96 -4.11
CA ALA A 112 24.62 -3.50 -5.48
C ALA A 112 25.02 -4.97 -5.51
N ALA A 113 26.15 -5.33 -4.89
CA ALA A 113 26.61 -6.70 -4.80
C ALA A 113 25.63 -7.64 -4.07
N ALA A 114 24.96 -7.15 -3.01
CA ALA A 114 23.94 -7.92 -2.32
C ALA A 114 22.70 -8.15 -3.21
N ILE A 115 22.26 -7.14 -3.94
CA ILE A 115 21.11 -7.23 -4.86
C ILE A 115 21.43 -8.15 -6.04
N ALA A 116 22.61 -8.05 -6.62
CA ALA A 116 23.08 -8.93 -7.70
C ALA A 116 23.12 -10.40 -7.28
N ARG A 117 23.35 -10.69 -5.99
CA ARG A 117 23.40 -12.04 -5.45
C ARG A 117 22.03 -12.56 -5.00
N GLU A 118 21.21 -11.73 -4.37
CA GLU A 118 20.03 -12.14 -3.60
C GLU A 118 18.71 -11.60 -4.17
N GLY A 119 18.75 -10.57 -5.03
CA GLY A 119 17.58 -9.81 -5.44
C GLY A 119 17.09 -8.86 -4.34
N THR A 120 15.88 -8.33 -4.51
CA THR A 120 15.25 -7.45 -3.51
C THR A 120 14.00 -8.07 -2.90
N PRO A 121 13.72 -7.87 -1.60
CA PRO A 121 14.63 -7.33 -0.58
C PRO A 121 15.73 -8.35 -0.23
N THR A 122 16.93 -7.88 0.04
CA THR A 122 18.04 -8.74 0.50
C THR A 122 17.74 -9.32 1.87
N ARG A 123 18.40 -10.44 2.26
CA ARG A 123 18.20 -11.08 3.57
C ARG A 123 18.44 -10.14 4.73
N ASN A 124 19.49 -9.32 4.65
CA ASN A 124 19.85 -8.37 5.70
C ASN A 124 18.93 -7.16 5.78
N SER A 125 18.15 -6.87 4.74
CA SER A 125 17.28 -5.69 4.73
C SER A 125 16.06 -5.83 5.66
N LYS A 126 15.72 -7.04 6.11
CA LYS A 126 14.61 -7.28 7.04
C LYS A 126 14.76 -6.53 8.36
N LYS A 127 15.99 -6.34 8.85
CA LYS A 127 16.27 -5.61 10.10
C LYS A 127 15.87 -4.13 10.06
N TYR A 128 15.71 -3.57 8.88
CA TYR A 128 15.27 -2.18 8.68
C TYR A 128 13.75 -2.03 8.59
N SER A 129 13.00 -3.11 8.71
CA SER A 129 11.54 -3.09 8.74
C SER A 129 11.04 -3.15 10.18
N ASN A 130 10.07 -2.33 10.54
CA ASN A 130 9.49 -2.29 11.89
C ASN A 130 8.75 -3.58 12.26
N ASN A 131 8.42 -4.41 11.27
CA ASN A 131 7.69 -5.66 11.47
C ASN A 131 8.41 -6.89 10.89
N THR A 132 9.70 -6.79 10.60
CA THR A 132 10.54 -7.84 9.99
C THR A 132 10.14 -8.29 8.58
N TYR A 133 9.10 -7.70 8.00
CA TYR A 133 8.63 -8.02 6.65
C TYR A 133 9.04 -6.91 5.68
N ARG A 134 9.40 -7.31 4.46
CA ARG A 134 9.70 -6.41 3.35
C ARG A 134 9.09 -6.89 2.02
N ARG A 135 8.10 -7.77 2.10
CA ARG A 135 7.32 -8.28 0.96
C ARG A 135 5.88 -8.46 1.38
N GLY A 136 5.00 -8.59 0.37
CA GLY A 136 3.62 -9.00 0.59
C GLY A 136 2.77 -7.94 1.31
N PHE A 137 3.10 -6.65 1.17
CA PHE A 137 2.33 -5.59 1.84
C PHE A 137 0.86 -5.60 1.43
N ILE A 138 0.57 -5.96 0.16
CA ILE A 138 -0.81 -6.09 -0.33
C ILE A 138 -1.53 -7.20 0.43
N ASN A 139 -0.96 -8.40 0.45
CA ASN A 139 -1.59 -9.56 1.12
C ASN A 139 -1.77 -9.34 2.62
N ARG A 140 -0.83 -8.65 3.26
CA ARG A 140 -0.94 -8.32 4.70
C ARG A 140 -2.10 -7.36 4.96
N VAL A 141 -2.22 -6.29 4.17
CA VAL A 141 -3.30 -5.32 4.36
C VAL A 141 -4.65 -5.95 4.02
N VAL A 142 -4.76 -6.68 2.92
CA VAL A 142 -6.01 -7.32 2.52
C VAL A 142 -6.39 -8.42 3.52
N GLY A 143 -5.51 -9.39 3.77
CA GLY A 143 -5.83 -10.54 4.62
C GLY A 143 -6.13 -10.17 6.09
N SER A 144 -5.42 -9.18 6.66
CA SER A 144 -5.68 -8.71 8.03
C SER A 144 -6.99 -7.93 8.19
N ASN A 145 -7.61 -7.48 7.09
CA ASN A 145 -8.76 -6.59 7.12
C ASN A 145 -10.01 -7.14 6.41
N GLU A 146 -9.89 -8.30 5.76
CA GLU A 146 -10.97 -8.90 4.98
C GLU A 146 -12.26 -9.04 5.81
N ARG A 147 -12.16 -9.61 7.00
CA ARG A 147 -13.32 -9.83 7.89
C ARG A 147 -13.98 -8.51 8.32
N HIS A 148 -13.20 -7.50 8.66
CA HIS A 148 -13.72 -6.19 9.02
C HIS A 148 -14.39 -5.51 7.84
N PHE A 149 -13.81 -5.62 6.65
CA PHE A 149 -14.35 -5.11 5.43
C PHE A 149 -15.73 -5.71 5.10
N PHE A 150 -15.86 -7.04 5.17
CA PHE A 150 -17.14 -7.70 4.95
C PHE A 150 -18.20 -7.28 5.99
N ASN A 151 -17.82 -7.14 7.25
CA ASN A 151 -18.75 -6.69 8.29
C ASN A 151 -19.21 -5.23 8.03
N ASP A 152 -18.31 -4.33 7.65
CA ASP A 152 -18.65 -2.94 7.33
C ASP A 152 -19.63 -2.88 6.14
N ILE A 153 -19.40 -3.67 5.08
CA ILE A 153 -20.32 -3.78 3.93
C ILE A 153 -21.68 -4.34 4.35
N HIS A 154 -21.69 -5.46 5.08
CA HIS A 154 -22.91 -6.10 5.54
C HIS A 154 -23.78 -5.13 6.35
N ASN A 155 -23.18 -4.41 7.30
CA ASN A 155 -23.89 -3.44 8.12
C ASN A 155 -24.46 -2.27 7.29
N ALA A 156 -23.70 -1.79 6.29
CA ALA A 156 -24.18 -0.72 5.41
C ALA A 156 -25.36 -1.16 4.54
N VAL A 157 -25.31 -2.37 4.00
CA VAL A 157 -26.42 -2.94 3.21
C VAL A 157 -27.65 -3.14 4.09
N ALA A 158 -27.49 -3.72 5.30
CA ALA A 158 -28.57 -3.91 6.24
C ALA A 158 -29.25 -2.57 6.61
N GLN A 159 -28.46 -1.52 6.85
CA GLN A 159 -28.97 -0.17 7.14
C GLN A 159 -29.73 0.42 5.96
N ASP A 160 -29.27 0.27 4.73
CA ASP A 160 -29.99 0.75 3.54
C ASP A 160 -31.30 -0.01 3.33
N VAL A 161 -31.32 -1.33 3.53
CA VAL A 161 -32.52 -2.16 3.47
C VAL A 161 -33.55 -1.71 4.53
N ASP A 162 -33.11 -1.50 5.76
CA ASP A 162 -33.98 -1.04 6.85
C ASP A 162 -34.59 0.34 6.56
N ASN A 163 -33.79 1.26 6.00
CA ASN A 163 -34.26 2.57 5.57
C ASN A 163 -35.29 2.49 4.43
N ILE A 164 -35.16 1.53 3.52
CA ILE A 164 -36.14 1.27 2.46
C ILE A 164 -37.44 0.77 3.06
N LEU A 165 -37.36 -0.25 3.93
CA LEU A 165 -38.53 -0.83 4.56
C LEU A 165 -39.34 0.20 5.38
N LYS A 166 -38.68 1.10 6.08
CA LYS A 166 -39.32 2.19 6.82
C LYS A 166 -40.07 3.20 5.94
N ARG A 167 -39.71 3.30 4.66
CA ARG A 167 -40.37 4.22 3.69
C ARG A 167 -41.50 3.57 2.92
N LEU A 168 -41.66 2.26 3.01
CA LEU A 168 -42.80 1.59 2.39
C LEU A 168 -44.10 1.99 3.12
N PRO A 169 -45.18 2.29 2.39
CA PRO A 169 -46.46 2.62 3.00
C PRO A 169 -46.91 1.41 3.83
N LYS A 170 -47.19 1.63 5.11
CA LYS A 170 -47.87 0.63 5.92
C LYS A 170 -49.21 0.38 5.27
N LYS A 171 -49.38 -0.80 4.63
CA LYS A 171 -50.71 -1.22 4.21
C LYS A 171 -51.56 -1.36 5.48
N ILE A 172 -52.55 -0.50 5.61
CA ILE A 172 -53.62 -0.58 6.61
C ILE A 172 -54.56 -1.68 6.15
#